data_2aac10d2ea4c863d2f0f5fb32d9ef168
#
_entry.id   2aac10d2ea4c863d2f0f5fb32d9ef168
#
_cell.length_a   1.000
_cell.length_b   1.000
_cell.length_c   1.000
_cell.angle_alpha   90.00
_cell.angle_beta   90.00
_cell.angle_gamma   90.00
#
_symmetry.space_group_name_H-M   'P 1'
#
loop_
_entity.id
_entity.type
_entity.pdbx_description
1 polymer ?
#
loop_
_entity_poly.entity_id
_entity_poly.type
_entity_poly.pdbx_seq_one_letter_code
_entity_poly.pdbx_strand_id
1 'polypeptide(L)'
;LTEEGFALVKEGIQCYKEIRKEIPEGIPFWPLGFHSFDAGWLVFGLHLENRDLIMVCRREDEKKRIHFPVQKGVEAVNVLYPAAEKRIAQKDGIENDIVVELERENSAVILEIIYE
;
A
#
# COMPACT_ATOMS: atom_id res chain seq x y z
N LEU A 1 -18.22 -5.01 16.40
CA LEU A 1 -17.36 -5.48 15.32
C LEU A 1 -18.00 -6.68 14.63
N THR A 2 -18.15 -6.62 13.31
CA THR A 2 -18.72 -7.72 12.52
C THR A 2 -17.72 -8.86 12.38
N GLU A 3 -18.22 -10.06 11.98
CA GLU A 3 -17.34 -11.19 11.69
C GLU A 3 -16.34 -10.85 10.57
N GLU A 4 -16.79 -10.14 9.54
CA GLU A 4 -15.96 -9.67 8.46
C GLU A 4 -14.88 -8.71 8.96
N GLY A 5 -15.24 -7.76 9.80
CA GLY A 5 -14.28 -6.83 10.40
C GLY A 5 -13.28 -7.53 11.30
N PHE A 6 -13.73 -8.51 12.07
CA PHE A 6 -12.86 -9.33 12.92
C PHE A 6 -11.85 -10.11 12.07
N ALA A 7 -12.31 -10.70 10.97
CA ALA A 7 -11.43 -11.45 10.06
C ALA A 7 -10.38 -10.55 9.43
N LEU A 8 -10.74 -9.32 9.06
CA LEU A 8 -9.79 -8.36 8.50
C LEU A 8 -8.74 -7.94 9.53
N VAL A 9 -9.13 -7.71 10.77
CA VAL A 9 -8.17 -7.39 11.84
C VAL A 9 -7.20 -8.53 12.05
N LYS A 10 -7.71 -9.76 12.08
CA LYS A 10 -6.86 -10.95 12.25
C LYS A 10 -5.87 -11.10 11.10
N GLU A 11 -6.31 -10.91 9.88
CA GLU A 11 -5.45 -10.94 8.70
C GLU A 11 -4.38 -9.85 8.76
N GLY A 12 -4.75 -8.65 9.18
CA GLY A 12 -3.81 -7.54 9.32
C GLY A 12 -2.72 -7.82 10.34
N ILE A 13 -3.09 -8.42 11.47
CA ILE A 13 -2.12 -8.82 12.50
C ILE A 13 -1.17 -9.87 11.94
N GLN A 14 -1.67 -10.83 11.19
CA GLN A 14 -0.83 -11.85 10.57
C GLN A 14 0.14 -11.26 9.55
N CYS A 15 -0.33 -10.34 8.73
CA CYS A 15 0.50 -9.62 7.77
C CYS A 15 1.62 -8.86 8.48
N TYR A 16 1.28 -8.14 9.56
CA TYR A 16 2.26 -7.42 10.36
C TYR A 16 3.33 -8.35 10.92
N LYS A 17 2.92 -9.50 11.44
CA LYS A 17 3.87 -10.47 11.99
C LYS A 17 4.86 -10.98 10.95
N GLU A 18 4.44 -11.10 9.71
CA GLU A 18 5.29 -11.55 8.61
C GLU A 18 6.33 -10.51 8.22
N ILE A 19 6.00 -9.23 8.29
CA ILE A 19 6.88 -8.16 7.83
C ILE A 19 7.63 -7.44 8.96
N ARG A 20 7.23 -7.62 10.22
CA ARG A 20 7.74 -6.81 11.35
C ARG A 20 9.25 -6.86 11.56
N LYS A 21 9.87 -7.96 11.19
CA LYS A 21 11.33 -8.11 11.34
C LYS A 21 12.11 -7.20 10.39
N GLU A 22 11.51 -6.89 9.25
CA GLU A 22 12.14 -6.08 8.22
C GLU A 22 11.90 -4.58 8.45
N ILE A 23 10.84 -4.21 9.17
CA ILE A 23 10.46 -2.81 9.36
C ILE A 23 11.61 -1.96 9.93
N PRO A 24 12.33 -2.40 10.97
CA PRO A 24 13.43 -1.59 11.52
C PRO A 24 14.58 -1.35 10.55
N GLU A 25 14.73 -2.18 9.54
CA GLU A 25 15.79 -2.06 8.54
C GLU A 25 15.35 -1.20 7.35
N GLY A 26 14.07 -0.87 7.27
CA GLY A 26 13.51 -0.11 6.17
C GLY A 26 13.83 1.37 6.26
N ILE A 27 14.01 1.99 5.11
CA ILE A 27 14.19 3.44 5.00
C ILE A 27 12.83 4.04 4.64
N PRO A 28 12.22 4.87 5.51
CA PRO A 28 10.91 5.43 5.21
C PRO A 28 10.96 6.41 4.04
N PHE A 29 9.88 6.42 3.26
CA PHE A 29 9.71 7.39 2.19
C PHE A 29 8.23 7.69 1.98
N TRP A 30 7.96 8.81 1.35
CA TRP A 30 6.59 9.26 1.08
C TRP A 30 6.46 9.53 -0.43
N PRO A 31 5.89 8.59 -1.19
CA PRO A 31 5.79 8.71 -2.64
C PRO A 31 5.12 9.98 -3.15
N LEU A 32 4.20 10.54 -2.37
CA LEU A 32 3.51 11.80 -2.69
C LEU A 32 3.93 12.96 -1.79
N GLY A 33 5.03 12.81 -1.07
CA GLY A 33 5.47 13.80 -0.09
C GLY A 33 4.73 13.68 1.23
N PHE A 34 5.04 14.57 2.16
CA PHE A 34 4.37 14.59 3.46
C PHE A 34 2.91 15.02 3.29
N HIS A 35 2.03 14.35 4.00
CA HIS A 35 0.61 14.63 3.95
C HIS A 35 0.20 15.63 5.02
N SER A 36 -0.81 16.45 4.70
CA SER A 36 -1.47 17.27 5.69
C SER A 36 -2.38 16.40 6.56
N PHE A 37 -2.71 16.89 7.73
CA PHE A 37 -3.56 16.17 8.69
C PHE A 37 -4.91 15.74 8.09
N ASP A 38 -5.45 16.53 7.19
CA ASP A 38 -6.77 16.32 6.57
C ASP A 38 -6.68 15.75 5.15
N ALA A 39 -5.54 15.19 4.76
CA ALA A 39 -5.40 14.60 3.44
C ALA A 39 -6.39 13.44 3.24
N GLY A 40 -7.01 13.40 2.06
CA GLY A 40 -7.97 12.34 1.71
C GLY A 40 -7.31 10.99 1.42
N TRP A 41 -6.07 11.01 0.96
CA TRP A 41 -5.27 9.82 0.70
C TRP A 41 -3.93 9.94 1.39
N LEU A 42 -3.48 8.84 1.97
CA LEU A 42 -2.18 8.76 2.61
C LEU A 42 -1.38 7.63 1.96
N VAL A 43 -0.15 7.91 1.58
CA VAL A 43 0.76 6.92 1.01
C VAL A 43 2.08 6.99 1.75
N PHE A 44 2.48 5.88 2.34
CA PHE A 44 3.70 5.78 3.13
C PHE A 44 4.44 4.50 2.74
N GLY A 45 5.74 4.58 2.58
CA GLY A 45 6.53 3.43 2.18
C GLY A 45 7.78 3.22 3.00
N LEU A 46 8.33 2.01 2.86
CA LEU A 46 9.62 1.61 3.40
C LEU A 46 10.44 0.98 2.29
N HIS A 47 11.63 1.51 2.05
CA HIS A 47 12.60 0.87 1.16
C HIS A 47 13.32 -0.24 1.93
N LEU A 48 13.22 -1.46 1.42
CA LEU A 48 13.97 -2.61 1.92
C LEU A 48 15.05 -2.97 0.89
N GLU A 49 15.82 -4.00 1.17
CA GLU A 49 16.95 -4.37 0.30
C GLU A 49 16.52 -4.69 -1.13
N ASN A 50 15.46 -5.49 -1.29
CA ASN A 50 15.03 -5.99 -2.60
C ASN A 50 13.64 -5.51 -3.01
N ARG A 51 12.95 -4.77 -2.15
CA ARG A 51 11.55 -4.43 -2.38
C ARG A 51 11.16 -3.19 -1.60
N ASP A 52 10.05 -2.62 -1.97
CA ASP A 52 9.39 -1.58 -1.18
C ASP A 52 8.11 -2.15 -0.58
N LEU A 53 7.82 -1.76 0.65
CA LEU A 53 6.52 -1.99 1.27
C LEU A 53 5.80 -0.65 1.31
N ILE A 54 4.58 -0.59 0.82
CA ILE A 54 3.83 0.66 0.73
C ILE A 54 2.43 0.47 1.33
N MET A 55 2.09 1.34 2.26
CA MET A 55 0.75 1.41 2.81
C MET A 55 0.01 2.55 2.12
N VAL A 56 -1.18 2.25 1.58
CA VAL A 56 -2.04 3.23 0.93
C VAL A 56 -3.36 3.26 1.67
N CYS A 57 -3.75 4.43 2.14
CA CYS A 57 -5.01 4.63 2.86
C CYS A 57 -5.87 5.64 2.13
N ARG A 58 -7.13 5.29 1.90
CA ARG A 58 -8.16 6.23 1.49
C ARG A 58 -8.99 6.60 2.71
N ARG A 59 -9.04 7.89 3.00
CA ARG A 59 -9.89 8.42 4.07
C ARG A 59 -11.20 8.91 3.46
N GLU A 60 -11.72 10.02 3.90
CA GLU A 60 -12.95 10.62 3.36
C GLU A 60 -12.60 11.43 2.12
N ASP A 61 -12.66 10.81 0.95
CA ASP A 61 -12.36 11.43 -0.33
C ASP A 61 -13.21 10.76 -1.41
N GLU A 62 -13.83 11.54 -2.26
CA GLU A 62 -14.65 11.02 -3.37
C GLU A 62 -13.83 10.30 -4.42
N LYS A 63 -12.56 10.65 -4.53
CA LYS A 63 -11.65 10.06 -5.50
C LYS A 63 -11.31 8.63 -5.09
N LYS A 64 -11.65 7.68 -5.93
CA LYS A 64 -11.44 6.24 -5.66
C LYS A 64 -10.11 5.71 -6.10
N ARG A 65 -9.35 6.46 -6.88
CA ARG A 65 -8.11 6.02 -7.49
C ARG A 65 -7.01 7.03 -7.23
N ILE A 66 -5.81 6.54 -6.96
CA ILE A 66 -4.62 7.35 -6.81
C ILE A 66 -3.47 6.69 -7.55
N HIS A 67 -2.52 7.49 -8.01
CA HIS A 67 -1.28 6.95 -8.55
C HIS A 67 -0.10 7.70 -7.95
N PHE A 68 1.02 7.01 -7.85
CA PHE A 68 2.24 7.57 -7.27
C PHE A 68 3.47 6.93 -7.93
N PRO A 69 4.59 7.67 -7.99
CA PRO A 69 5.81 7.14 -8.57
C PRO A 69 6.55 6.21 -7.63
N VAL A 70 7.26 5.26 -8.21
CA VAL A 70 8.19 4.38 -7.50
C VAL A 70 9.50 4.33 -8.29
N GLN A 71 10.46 3.54 -7.83
CA GLN A 71 11.74 3.38 -8.51
C GLN A 71 11.57 2.68 -9.86
N LYS A 72 12.55 2.84 -10.73
CA LYS A 72 12.55 2.17 -12.03
C LYS A 72 12.75 0.66 -11.86
N GLY A 73 12.26 -0.11 -12.83
CA GLY A 73 12.49 -1.54 -12.86
C GLY A 73 11.51 -2.34 -12.03
N VAL A 74 10.25 -1.90 -11.94
CA VAL A 74 9.22 -2.67 -11.25
C VAL A 74 9.00 -3.99 -11.97
N GLU A 75 9.23 -5.10 -11.27
CA GLU A 75 8.97 -6.44 -11.77
C GLU A 75 7.58 -6.92 -11.38
N ALA A 76 7.16 -6.66 -10.15
CA ALA A 76 5.87 -7.12 -9.66
C ALA A 76 5.29 -6.18 -8.62
N VAL A 77 3.96 -6.13 -8.57
CA VAL A 77 3.19 -5.42 -7.55
C VAL A 77 2.27 -6.43 -6.90
N ASN A 78 2.43 -6.66 -5.62
CA ASN A 78 1.62 -7.62 -4.87
C ASN A 78 0.86 -6.93 -3.76
N VAL A 79 -0.40 -7.31 -3.59
CA VAL A 79 -1.20 -6.85 -2.45
C VAL A 79 -1.00 -7.84 -1.32
N LEU A 80 -0.34 -7.39 -0.25
CA LEU A 80 -0.10 -8.23 0.92
C LEU A 80 -1.31 -8.25 1.87
N TYR A 81 -2.06 -7.18 1.92
CA TYR A 81 -3.21 -7.05 2.80
C TYR A 81 -4.19 -6.02 2.26
N PRO A 82 -5.49 -6.28 2.26
CA PRO A 82 -6.10 -7.59 2.48
C PRO A 82 -5.93 -8.52 1.27
N ALA A 83 -5.82 -9.82 1.52
CA ALA A 83 -5.55 -10.79 0.46
C ALA A 83 -6.65 -10.87 -0.61
N ALA A 84 -7.89 -10.56 -0.24
CA ALA A 84 -9.03 -10.56 -1.16
C ALA A 84 -8.97 -9.44 -2.21
N GLU A 85 -8.12 -8.44 -2.00
CA GLU A 85 -8.07 -7.22 -2.83
C GLU A 85 -6.90 -7.24 -3.83
N LYS A 86 -6.61 -8.39 -4.40
CA LYS A 86 -5.42 -8.59 -5.25
C LYS A 86 -5.34 -7.75 -6.51
N ARG A 87 -6.47 -7.19 -6.97
CA ARG A 87 -6.52 -6.44 -8.24
C ARG A 87 -6.60 -4.94 -8.10
N ILE A 88 -6.53 -4.44 -6.88
CA ILE A 88 -6.69 -3.01 -6.63
C ILE A 88 -5.42 -2.20 -6.87
N ALA A 89 -4.29 -2.86 -7.08
CA ALA A 89 -3.02 -2.19 -7.34
C ALA A 89 -2.35 -2.80 -8.57
N GLN A 90 -1.84 -1.94 -9.45
CA GLN A 90 -1.15 -2.39 -10.64
C GLN A 90 -0.17 -1.33 -11.12
N LYS A 91 0.83 -1.76 -11.88
CA LYS A 91 1.77 -0.87 -12.54
C LYS A 91 1.04 -0.13 -13.67
N ASP A 92 1.18 1.18 -13.73
CA ASP A 92 0.70 1.97 -14.87
C ASP A 92 1.72 1.84 -15.99
N GLY A 93 1.26 1.51 -17.20
CA GLY A 93 2.09 0.95 -18.28
C GLY A 93 3.21 1.81 -18.85
N ILE A 94 3.26 3.11 -18.63
CA ILE A 94 4.16 4.01 -19.34
C ILE A 94 5.33 4.50 -18.51
N GLU A 95 5.13 4.66 -17.21
CA GLU A 95 6.16 5.17 -16.29
C GLU A 95 6.26 4.26 -15.07
N ASN A 96 7.05 4.67 -14.10
CA ASN A 96 7.23 3.90 -12.87
C ASN A 96 6.16 4.26 -11.84
N ASP A 97 4.92 4.41 -12.30
CA ASP A 97 3.80 4.74 -11.45
C ASP A 97 3.01 3.49 -11.08
N ILE A 98 2.54 3.50 -9.85
CA ILE A 98 1.63 2.48 -9.34
C ILE A 98 0.26 3.12 -9.20
N VAL A 99 -0.77 2.45 -9.70
CA VAL A 99 -2.16 2.87 -9.57
C VAL A 99 -2.84 2.01 -8.54
N VAL A 100 -3.51 2.62 -7.58
CA VAL A 100 -4.28 1.93 -6.54
C VAL A 100 -5.71 2.43 -6.57
N GLU A 101 -6.65 1.50 -6.57
CA GLU A 101 -8.07 1.80 -6.53
C GLU A 101 -8.68 1.21 -5.26
N LEU A 102 -9.30 2.07 -4.43
CA LEU A 102 -10.00 1.66 -3.23
C LEU A 102 -11.45 2.12 -3.34
N GLU A 103 -12.38 1.17 -3.42
CA GLU A 103 -13.80 1.44 -3.61
C GLU A 103 -14.47 2.09 -2.41
N ARG A 104 -13.95 1.84 -1.21
CA ARG A 104 -14.56 2.33 0.02
C ARG A 104 -13.70 3.39 0.68
N GLU A 105 -14.35 4.41 1.23
CA GLU A 105 -13.71 5.35 2.13
C GLU A 105 -13.24 4.63 3.39
N ASN A 106 -12.24 5.19 4.05
CA ASN A 106 -11.68 4.63 5.29
C ASN A 106 -11.18 3.20 5.12
N SER A 107 -10.51 2.93 4.01
CA SER A 107 -9.91 1.63 3.72
C SER A 107 -8.41 1.79 3.48
N ALA A 108 -7.68 0.68 3.59
CA ALA A 108 -6.24 0.68 3.43
C ALA A 108 -5.76 -0.63 2.82
N VAL A 109 -4.61 -0.55 2.15
CA VAL A 109 -3.92 -1.74 1.62
C VAL A 109 -2.44 -1.64 1.92
N ILE A 110 -1.80 -2.79 2.01
CA ILE A 110 -0.34 -2.91 2.11
C ILE A 110 0.14 -3.60 0.85
N LEU A 111 1.05 -2.95 0.15
CA LEU A 111 1.60 -3.41 -1.11
C LEU A 111 3.07 -3.79 -0.96
N GLU A 112 3.48 -4.74 -1.78
CA GLU A 112 4.89 -5.07 -1.98
C GLU A 112 5.24 -4.74 -3.42
N ILE A 113 6.28 -3.93 -3.62
CA ILE A 113 6.81 -3.61 -4.95
C ILE A 113 8.15 -4.32 -5.09
N ILE A 114 8.24 -5.25 -6.02
CA ILE A 114 9.47 -5.99 -6.28
C ILE A 114 10.16 -5.38 -7.51
N TYR A 115 11.44 -5.14 -7.38
CA TYR A 115 12.27 -4.57 -8.45
C TYR A 115 13.17 -5.63 -9.10
N GLU A 116 13.49 -5.37 -10.34
CA GLU A 116 14.46 -6.19 -11.08
C GLU A 116 15.86 -6.14 -10.48
#